data_102d31b174a0d4d0f1de56c840c50835
#
_entry.id   102d31b174a0d4d0f1de56c840c50835
#
_cell.length_a   1.000
_cell.length_b   1.000
_cell.length_c   1.000
_cell.angle_alpha   90.00
_cell.angle_beta   90.00
_cell.angle_gamma   90.00
#
_symmetry.space_group_name_H-M   'P 1'
#
loop_
_entity.id
_entity.type
_entity.pdbx_description
1 polymer ?
#
loop_
_entity_poly.entity_id
_entity_poly.type
_entity_poly.pdbx_seq_one_letter_code
_entity_poly.pdbx_strand_id
1 'polypeptide(L)'
;MYLGTPQTTFTIYRKLAERNYRPFVWPSRYPRKDKLSQYENLLSPQIVEDIEMGVEEWTPTDPDRFTSDDLLEREAAMGRSNFMLQFQLDTTLSDAEKFPLKFSDLIITAVNPTQAPDAVVWCSDPRNVLKDLPTVGLPGDYFYSPMALQGEWGPYTETICSVDPSGRGTDETAVTYMSQRNGFLYVHEVRAYKDGYSDQTLLDILRGCKKFNVTKLVIETNFGDGMVAEL
;
A
#
# COMPACT_ATOMS: atom_id res chain seq x y z
N MET A 1 0.32 -28.73 13.89
CA MET A 1 0.29 -28.36 12.46
C MET A 1 -0.74 -27.26 12.29
N TYR A 2 -0.41 -26.19 11.58
CA TYR A 2 -1.33 -25.09 11.22
C TYR A 2 -1.56 -25.18 9.72
N LEU A 3 -2.82 -25.15 9.31
CA LEU A 3 -3.24 -25.18 7.89
C LEU A 3 -4.12 -23.97 7.62
N GLY A 4 -3.96 -23.35 6.46
CA GLY A 4 -4.83 -22.27 6.01
C GLY A 4 -4.25 -21.48 4.85
N THR A 5 -5.03 -20.51 4.39
CA THR A 5 -4.67 -19.62 3.28
C THR A 5 -4.23 -18.27 3.85
N PRO A 6 -3.09 -17.71 3.40
CA PRO A 6 -2.71 -16.36 3.77
C PRO A 6 -3.73 -15.37 3.21
N GLN A 7 -4.14 -14.38 4.00
CA GLN A 7 -5.11 -13.37 3.56
C GLN A 7 -4.42 -12.06 3.13
N THR A 8 -3.22 -11.83 3.62
CA THR A 8 -2.39 -10.67 3.32
C THR A 8 -0.92 -11.06 3.41
N THR A 9 -0.02 -10.21 2.96
CA THR A 9 1.43 -10.41 3.15
C THR A 9 1.81 -10.53 4.64
N PHE A 10 1.11 -9.83 5.54
CA PHE A 10 1.36 -9.85 6.99
C PHE A 10 0.47 -10.88 7.70
N THR A 11 0.69 -12.17 7.45
CA THR A 11 -0.11 -13.24 8.04
C THR A 11 0.58 -13.91 9.23
N ILE A 12 -0.21 -14.66 10.02
CA ILE A 12 0.30 -15.50 11.09
C ILE A 12 1.31 -16.54 10.59
N TYR A 13 1.18 -17.01 9.35
CA TYR A 13 2.07 -18.03 8.78
C TYR A 13 3.51 -17.54 8.65
N ARG A 14 3.69 -16.25 8.31
CA ARG A 14 5.01 -15.62 8.29
C ARG A 14 5.63 -15.53 9.68
N LYS A 15 4.84 -15.11 10.67
CA LYS A 15 5.26 -15.08 12.09
C LYS A 15 5.58 -16.47 12.66
N LEU A 16 4.91 -17.50 12.16
CA LEU A 16 5.22 -18.88 12.57
C LEU A 16 6.59 -19.33 12.03
N ALA A 17 6.98 -18.95 10.81
CA ALA A 17 8.31 -19.21 10.27
C ALA A 17 9.40 -18.59 11.15
N GLU A 18 9.22 -17.36 11.64
CA GLU A 18 10.13 -16.70 12.60
C GLU A 18 10.24 -17.43 13.95
N ARG A 19 9.24 -18.25 14.29
CA ARG A 19 9.19 -19.08 15.52
C ARG A 19 9.63 -20.53 15.31
N ASN A 20 10.46 -20.78 14.29
CA ASN A 20 10.98 -22.10 13.94
C ASN A 20 9.93 -23.12 13.46
N TYR A 21 8.75 -22.69 13.05
CA TYR A 21 7.87 -23.56 12.29
C TYR A 21 8.36 -23.64 10.85
N ARG A 22 8.35 -24.83 10.28
CA ARG A 22 8.72 -25.04 8.88
C ARG A 22 7.46 -24.88 8.02
N PRO A 23 7.32 -23.79 7.27
CA PRO A 23 6.21 -23.61 6.35
C PRO A 23 6.42 -24.44 5.07
N PHE A 24 5.31 -24.86 4.48
CA PHE A 24 5.25 -25.49 3.16
C PHE A 24 4.13 -24.79 2.39
N VAL A 25 4.49 -23.95 1.44
CA VAL A 25 3.53 -23.31 0.54
C VAL A 25 3.35 -24.23 -0.67
N TRP A 26 2.10 -24.58 -0.93
CA TRP A 26 1.70 -25.45 -2.03
C TRP A 26 0.66 -24.76 -2.90
N PRO A 27 1.04 -23.98 -3.91
CA PRO A 27 0.11 -23.35 -4.84
C PRO A 27 -0.56 -24.38 -5.72
N SER A 28 -1.75 -24.07 -6.24
CA SER A 28 -2.51 -25.01 -7.09
C SER A 28 -1.93 -25.20 -8.49
N ARG A 29 -1.17 -24.20 -8.98
CA ARG A 29 -0.43 -24.28 -10.24
C ARG A 29 1.06 -23.98 -9.99
N TYR A 30 1.93 -24.61 -10.75
CA TYR A 30 3.36 -24.29 -10.70
C TYR A 30 3.59 -22.81 -10.98
N PRO A 31 4.24 -22.09 -10.05
CA PRO A 31 4.47 -20.65 -10.22
C PRO A 31 5.30 -20.34 -11.47
N ARG A 32 5.05 -19.20 -12.08
CA ARG A 32 5.92 -18.67 -13.13
C ARG A 32 7.27 -18.27 -12.55
N LYS A 33 8.35 -18.44 -13.31
CA LYS A 33 9.72 -18.14 -12.88
C LYS A 33 9.91 -16.70 -12.41
N ASP A 34 9.26 -15.74 -13.09
CA ASP A 34 9.29 -14.33 -12.73
C ASP A 34 8.53 -14.01 -11.44
N LYS A 35 7.74 -14.95 -10.91
CA LYS A 35 6.93 -14.82 -9.69
C LYS A 35 7.42 -15.64 -8.50
N LEU A 36 8.50 -16.38 -8.65
CA LEU A 36 9.02 -17.23 -7.56
C LEU A 36 9.42 -16.42 -6.31
N SER A 37 9.94 -15.21 -6.49
CA SER A 37 10.38 -14.34 -5.39
C SER A 37 9.26 -13.99 -4.40
N GLN A 38 8.01 -13.99 -4.83
CA GLN A 38 6.86 -13.69 -3.96
C GLN A 38 6.62 -14.75 -2.88
N TYR A 39 7.10 -15.97 -3.08
CA TYR A 39 6.99 -17.07 -2.12
C TYR A 39 8.15 -17.15 -1.12
N GLU A 40 9.16 -16.29 -1.22
CA GLU A 40 10.26 -16.11 -0.22
C GLU A 40 10.93 -17.39 0.25
N ASN A 41 11.18 -18.35 -0.61
CA ASN A 41 11.73 -19.66 -0.27
C ASN A 41 10.83 -20.53 0.64
N LEU A 42 9.55 -20.24 0.73
CA LEU A 42 8.57 -21.00 1.51
C LEU A 42 7.86 -22.09 0.71
N LEU A 43 8.11 -22.18 -0.61
CA LEU A 43 7.55 -23.24 -1.43
C LEU A 43 7.91 -24.61 -0.88
N SER A 44 6.99 -25.57 -1.01
CA SER A 44 7.27 -26.97 -0.70
C SER A 44 8.49 -27.45 -1.48
N PRO A 45 9.41 -28.21 -0.84
CA PRO A 45 10.58 -28.78 -1.53
C PRO A 45 10.24 -29.54 -2.80
N GLN A 46 9.13 -30.27 -2.80
CA GLN A 46 8.64 -30.97 -3.99
C GLN A 46 8.36 -30.01 -5.16
N ILE A 47 7.69 -28.88 -4.89
CA ILE A 47 7.39 -27.87 -5.93
C ILE A 47 8.69 -27.27 -6.47
N VAL A 48 9.68 -27.04 -5.60
CA VAL A 48 10.98 -26.50 -6.02
C VAL A 48 11.71 -27.52 -6.91
N GLU A 49 11.74 -28.79 -6.52
CA GLU A 49 12.37 -29.86 -7.28
C GLU A 49 11.71 -30.05 -8.65
N ASP A 50 10.37 -30.03 -8.72
CA ASP A 50 9.62 -30.14 -9.97
C ASP A 50 9.91 -28.97 -10.92
N ILE A 51 10.04 -27.74 -10.38
CA ILE A 51 10.41 -26.56 -11.17
C ILE A 51 11.84 -26.68 -11.71
N GLU A 52 12.78 -27.18 -10.89
CA GLU A 52 14.17 -27.43 -11.29
C GLU A 52 14.27 -28.51 -12.37
N MET A 53 13.42 -29.52 -12.31
CA MET A 53 13.31 -30.57 -13.33
C MET A 53 12.63 -30.07 -14.61
N GLY A 54 12.13 -28.86 -14.65
CA GLY A 54 11.58 -28.21 -15.85
C GLY A 54 10.10 -28.51 -16.11
N VAL A 55 9.33 -28.78 -15.07
CA VAL A 55 7.87 -28.88 -15.19
C VAL A 55 7.30 -27.58 -15.78
N GLU A 56 6.30 -27.71 -16.65
CA GLU A 56 5.69 -26.59 -17.35
C GLU A 56 5.00 -25.64 -16.38
N GLU A 57 5.33 -24.35 -16.53
CA GLU A 57 4.74 -23.28 -15.73
C GLU A 57 3.20 -23.23 -15.89
N TRP A 58 2.51 -22.88 -14.83
CA TRP A 58 1.06 -22.69 -14.80
C TRP A 58 0.22 -23.95 -14.97
N THR A 59 0.85 -25.13 -14.98
CA THR A 59 0.14 -26.42 -14.91
C THR A 59 -0.22 -26.77 -13.46
N PRO A 60 -1.26 -27.62 -13.23
CA PRO A 60 -1.65 -28.03 -11.89
C PRO A 60 -0.52 -28.74 -11.15
N THR A 61 -0.32 -28.42 -9.86
CA THR A 61 0.65 -29.11 -8.98
C THR A 61 0.12 -30.42 -8.43
N ASP A 62 -1.21 -30.63 -8.47
CA ASP A 62 -1.91 -31.86 -8.06
C ASP A 62 -3.04 -32.14 -9.09
N PRO A 63 -2.69 -32.71 -10.26
CA PRO A 63 -3.66 -32.92 -11.34
C PRO A 63 -4.72 -33.98 -11.02
N ASP A 64 -4.47 -34.86 -10.05
CA ASP A 64 -5.45 -35.86 -9.59
C ASP A 64 -6.56 -35.21 -8.76
N ARG A 65 -6.26 -34.07 -8.13
CA ARG A 65 -7.22 -33.33 -7.33
C ARG A 65 -7.90 -32.22 -8.13
N PHE A 66 -7.14 -31.49 -8.94
CA PHE A 66 -7.61 -30.40 -9.75
C PHE A 66 -6.99 -30.47 -11.14
N THR A 67 -7.80 -30.71 -12.15
CA THR A 67 -7.36 -30.58 -13.55
C THR A 67 -7.17 -29.11 -13.93
N SER A 68 -6.56 -28.86 -15.08
CA SER A 68 -6.43 -27.49 -15.63
C SER A 68 -7.78 -26.82 -15.85
N ASP A 69 -8.79 -27.60 -16.30
CA ASP A 69 -10.14 -27.12 -16.55
C ASP A 69 -10.87 -26.77 -15.24
N ASP A 70 -10.73 -27.60 -14.19
CA ASP A 70 -11.26 -27.30 -12.85
C ASP A 70 -10.71 -25.99 -12.29
N LEU A 71 -9.41 -25.77 -12.44
CA LEU A 71 -8.77 -24.54 -11.96
C LEU A 71 -9.18 -23.32 -12.79
N LEU A 72 -9.40 -23.50 -14.10
CA LEU A 72 -9.89 -22.42 -14.96
C LEU A 72 -11.34 -22.03 -14.62
N GLU A 73 -12.21 -23.01 -14.39
CA GLU A 73 -13.59 -22.78 -13.98
C GLU A 73 -13.66 -22.05 -12.63
N ARG A 74 -12.83 -22.46 -11.66
CA ARG A 74 -12.76 -21.78 -10.36
C ARG A 74 -12.24 -20.36 -10.47
N GLU A 75 -11.21 -20.12 -11.29
CA GLU A 75 -10.68 -18.78 -11.55
C GLU A 75 -11.74 -17.87 -12.17
N ALA A 76 -12.54 -18.41 -13.13
CA ALA A 76 -13.64 -17.69 -13.76
C ALA A 76 -14.78 -17.39 -12.77
N ALA A 77 -15.13 -18.36 -11.89
CA ALA A 77 -16.24 -18.23 -10.95
C ALA A 77 -15.94 -17.24 -9.81
N MET A 78 -14.74 -17.24 -9.25
CA MET A 78 -14.40 -16.40 -8.10
C MET A 78 -13.65 -15.13 -8.44
N GLY A 79 -13.23 -14.97 -9.68
CA GLY A 79 -12.38 -13.87 -10.15
C GLY A 79 -10.89 -14.06 -9.83
N ARG A 80 -10.07 -13.43 -10.65
CA ARG A 80 -8.61 -13.63 -10.62
C ARG A 80 -7.96 -13.31 -9.26
N SER A 81 -8.36 -12.22 -8.61
CA SER A 81 -7.78 -11.81 -7.33
C SER A 81 -8.02 -12.85 -6.23
N ASN A 82 -9.27 -13.31 -6.10
CA ASN A 82 -9.63 -14.34 -5.13
C ASN A 82 -8.98 -15.69 -5.47
N PHE A 83 -8.88 -16.05 -6.75
CA PHE A 83 -8.19 -17.26 -7.17
C PHE A 83 -6.68 -17.19 -6.81
N MET A 84 -6.01 -16.10 -7.12
CA MET A 84 -4.61 -15.91 -6.77
C MET A 84 -4.39 -16.02 -5.25
N LEU A 85 -5.28 -15.44 -4.46
CA LEU A 85 -5.20 -15.53 -3.00
C LEU A 85 -5.46 -16.95 -2.48
N GLN A 86 -6.56 -17.59 -2.88
CA GLN A 86 -7.05 -18.83 -2.27
C GLN A 86 -6.40 -20.10 -2.84
N PHE A 87 -6.07 -20.11 -4.12
CA PHE A 87 -5.52 -21.25 -4.82
C PHE A 87 -4.03 -21.10 -5.12
N GLN A 88 -3.61 -19.91 -5.51
CA GLN A 88 -2.19 -19.67 -5.83
C GLN A 88 -1.38 -19.21 -4.62
N LEU A 89 -2.04 -18.88 -3.51
CA LEU A 89 -1.44 -18.41 -2.25
C LEU A 89 -0.60 -17.15 -2.45
N ASP A 90 -0.96 -16.35 -3.46
CA ASP A 90 -0.35 -15.08 -3.83
C ASP A 90 -1.17 -13.93 -3.21
N THR A 91 -0.58 -13.25 -2.24
CA THR A 91 -1.23 -12.15 -1.52
C THR A 91 -1.09 -10.81 -2.22
N THR A 92 -0.28 -10.70 -3.27
CA THR A 92 0.07 -9.42 -3.89
C THR A 92 -1.13 -8.68 -4.49
N LEU A 93 -2.06 -9.41 -5.14
CA LEU A 93 -3.28 -8.80 -5.68
C LEU A 93 -4.27 -8.41 -4.58
N SER A 94 -4.40 -9.23 -3.54
CA SER A 94 -5.25 -8.92 -2.38
C SER A 94 -4.77 -7.68 -1.65
N ASP A 95 -3.45 -7.55 -1.46
CA ASP A 95 -2.87 -6.38 -0.82
C ASP A 95 -3.02 -5.13 -1.73
N ALA A 96 -2.91 -5.28 -3.05
CA ALA A 96 -3.14 -4.19 -3.99
C ALA A 96 -4.60 -3.69 -4.01
N GLU A 97 -5.58 -4.58 -3.81
CA GLU A 97 -6.99 -4.20 -3.68
C GLU A 97 -7.30 -3.57 -2.33
N LYS A 98 -6.68 -4.09 -1.27
CA LYS A 98 -6.85 -3.56 0.08
C LYS A 98 -6.14 -2.23 0.27
N PHE A 99 -5.00 -2.04 -0.38
CA PHE A 99 -4.19 -0.83 -0.34
C PHE A 99 -4.07 -0.23 -1.74
N PRO A 100 -5.09 0.49 -2.20
CA PRO A 100 -5.14 1.02 -3.56
C PRO A 100 -4.09 2.10 -3.84
N LEU A 101 -3.60 2.78 -2.81
CA LEU A 101 -2.54 3.77 -2.92
C LEU A 101 -1.17 3.08 -2.95
N LYS A 102 -0.38 3.34 -3.98
CA LYS A 102 0.96 2.78 -4.17
C LYS A 102 2.02 3.88 -4.06
N PHE A 103 3.19 3.52 -3.54
CA PHE A 103 4.31 4.47 -3.53
C PHE A 103 4.70 4.96 -4.92
N SER A 104 4.54 4.11 -5.94
CA SER A 104 4.78 4.49 -7.35
C SER A 104 3.85 5.59 -7.85
N ASP A 105 2.71 5.82 -7.19
CA ASP A 105 1.74 6.85 -7.56
C ASP A 105 2.02 8.19 -6.86
N LEU A 106 2.98 8.21 -5.93
CA LEU A 106 3.44 9.41 -5.25
C LEU A 106 4.58 10.07 -6.04
N ILE A 107 4.43 11.37 -6.27
CA ILE A 107 5.45 12.20 -6.91
C ILE A 107 6.18 12.97 -5.82
N ILE A 108 7.47 12.74 -5.67
CA ILE A 108 8.27 13.40 -4.63
C ILE A 108 9.03 14.56 -5.24
N THR A 109 8.74 15.76 -4.74
CA THR A 109 9.41 16.99 -5.15
C THR A 109 9.51 17.95 -3.98
N ALA A 110 10.32 19.01 -4.14
CA ALA A 110 10.35 20.11 -3.19
C ALA A 110 9.06 20.94 -3.31
N VAL A 111 8.08 20.65 -2.46
CA VAL A 111 6.78 21.34 -2.45
C VAL A 111 6.98 22.77 -1.93
N ASN A 112 6.61 23.76 -2.74
CA ASN A 112 6.60 25.16 -2.30
C ASN A 112 5.37 25.39 -1.40
N PRO A 113 5.49 26.10 -0.26
CA PRO A 113 4.38 26.26 0.69
C PRO A 113 3.24 27.14 0.20
N THR A 114 3.43 27.98 -0.82
CA THR A 114 2.45 28.98 -1.25
C THR A 114 2.01 28.87 -2.71
N GLN A 115 2.74 28.15 -3.53
CA GLN A 115 2.47 28.08 -4.97
C GLN A 115 2.94 26.75 -5.58
N ALA A 116 2.35 26.42 -6.74
CA ALA A 116 2.71 25.22 -7.50
C ALA A 116 2.73 25.53 -9.01
N PRO A 117 3.40 24.71 -9.82
CA PRO A 117 3.41 24.85 -11.27
C PRO A 117 2.02 24.50 -11.86
N ASP A 118 1.79 24.95 -13.10
CA ASP A 118 0.55 24.64 -13.81
C ASP A 118 0.38 23.15 -14.07
N ALA A 119 1.47 22.44 -14.33
CA ALA A 119 1.45 21.01 -14.58
C ALA A 119 2.68 20.29 -14.02
N VAL A 120 2.45 19.05 -13.58
CA VAL A 120 3.50 18.10 -13.17
C VAL A 120 3.48 16.95 -14.17
N VAL A 121 4.57 16.78 -14.91
CA VAL A 121 4.75 15.65 -15.82
C VAL A 121 5.51 14.56 -15.08
N TRP A 122 4.92 13.38 -14.97
CA TRP A 122 5.55 12.26 -14.27
C TRP A 122 5.17 10.90 -14.88
N CYS A 123 6.00 9.93 -14.61
CA CYS A 123 5.69 8.50 -14.78
C CYS A 123 6.59 7.69 -13.84
N SER A 124 6.23 6.43 -13.60
CA SER A 124 7.06 5.48 -12.84
C SER A 124 8.23 4.93 -13.68
N ASP A 125 9.02 5.82 -14.28
CA ASP A 125 10.20 5.45 -15.03
C ASP A 125 11.37 5.15 -14.09
N PRO A 126 12.10 4.03 -14.27
CA PRO A 126 13.26 3.69 -13.42
C PRO A 126 14.33 4.78 -13.33
N ARG A 127 14.41 5.68 -14.33
CA ARG A 127 15.35 6.81 -14.35
C ARG A 127 15.01 7.87 -13.30
N ASN A 128 13.74 7.95 -12.90
CA ASN A 128 13.24 8.94 -11.95
C ASN A 128 13.15 8.40 -10.52
N VAL A 129 13.65 7.19 -10.26
CA VAL A 129 13.68 6.59 -8.92
C VAL A 129 14.60 7.37 -8.01
N LEU A 130 14.10 7.75 -6.84
CA LEU A 130 14.84 8.41 -5.76
C LEU A 130 15.47 7.34 -4.86
N LYS A 131 16.67 6.89 -5.21
CA LYS A 131 17.37 5.77 -4.54
C LYS A 131 17.81 6.10 -3.12
N ASP A 132 17.99 7.38 -2.81
CA ASP A 132 18.50 7.85 -1.51
C ASP A 132 17.37 8.02 -0.48
N LEU A 133 16.11 7.85 -0.89
CA LEU A 133 14.98 7.91 0.02
C LEU A 133 14.60 6.50 0.48
N PRO A 134 14.61 6.24 1.81
CA PRO A 134 14.16 4.96 2.34
C PRO A 134 12.66 4.80 2.11
N THR A 135 12.24 3.64 1.63
CA THR A 135 10.83 3.25 1.54
C THR A 135 10.51 2.26 2.65
N VAL A 136 9.31 2.36 3.21
CA VAL A 136 8.79 1.44 4.24
C VAL A 136 7.79 0.44 3.65
N GLY A 137 7.65 0.43 2.34
CA GLY A 137 6.75 -0.45 1.59
C GLY A 137 7.30 -1.86 1.36
N LEU A 138 6.75 -2.52 0.36
CA LEU A 138 7.18 -3.85 -0.05
C LEU A 138 8.51 -3.81 -0.80
N PRO A 139 9.25 -4.93 -0.88
CA PRO A 139 10.43 -5.00 -1.74
C PRO A 139 10.10 -4.62 -3.18
N GLY A 140 10.82 -3.65 -3.72
CA GLY A 140 10.56 -3.10 -5.06
C GLY A 140 9.71 -1.82 -5.08
N ASP A 141 9.19 -1.37 -3.95
CA ASP A 141 8.58 -0.05 -3.84
C ASP A 141 9.65 1.04 -3.87
N TYR A 142 9.42 2.05 -4.69
CA TYR A 142 10.31 3.21 -4.82
C TYR A 142 9.49 4.50 -4.88
N PHE A 143 10.13 5.58 -4.44
CA PHE A 143 9.64 6.93 -4.70
C PHE A 143 10.21 7.45 -6.02
N TYR A 144 9.42 8.29 -6.70
CA TYR A 144 9.75 8.85 -8.01
C TYR A 144 9.75 10.37 -7.96
N SER A 145 10.74 10.98 -8.62
CA SER A 145 10.72 12.42 -8.91
C SER A 145 9.86 12.70 -10.13
N PRO A 146 9.32 13.93 -10.30
CA PRO A 146 8.69 14.33 -11.55
C PRO A 146 9.70 14.35 -12.69
N MET A 147 9.25 14.09 -13.91
CA MET A 147 10.05 14.26 -15.11
C MET A 147 10.26 15.75 -15.43
N ALA A 148 9.23 16.57 -15.22
CA ALA A 148 9.26 18.00 -15.42
C ALA A 148 8.16 18.70 -14.62
N LEU A 149 8.44 19.94 -14.20
CA LEU A 149 7.48 20.90 -13.70
C LEU A 149 7.29 21.95 -14.79
N GLN A 150 6.07 22.12 -15.29
CA GLN A 150 5.77 22.95 -16.46
C GLN A 150 4.80 24.08 -16.16
N GLY A 151 4.88 25.13 -16.98
CA GLY A 151 4.02 26.30 -16.92
C GLY A 151 4.42 27.30 -15.84
N GLU A 152 3.52 28.24 -15.55
CA GLU A 152 3.74 29.26 -14.57
C GLU A 152 3.44 28.77 -13.15
N TRP A 153 4.17 29.31 -12.19
CA TRP A 153 3.90 29.08 -10.78
C TRP A 153 2.84 30.05 -10.28
N GLY A 154 1.78 29.51 -9.67
CA GLY A 154 0.69 30.30 -9.12
C GLY A 154 0.19 29.78 -7.78
N PRO A 155 -0.63 30.58 -7.08
CA PRO A 155 -1.14 30.22 -5.76
C PRO A 155 -1.98 28.97 -5.79
N TYR A 156 -2.08 28.29 -4.67
CA TYR A 156 -3.01 27.18 -4.48
C TYR A 156 -4.45 27.68 -4.49
N THR A 157 -5.37 26.84 -5.00
CA THR A 157 -6.80 27.14 -5.02
C THR A 157 -7.45 26.89 -3.67
N GLU A 158 -6.98 25.91 -2.93
CA GLU A 158 -7.46 25.54 -1.60
C GLU A 158 -6.33 24.90 -0.80
N THR A 159 -6.32 25.11 0.52
CA THR A 159 -5.44 24.39 1.45
C THR A 159 -6.27 23.73 2.52
N ILE A 160 -6.09 22.41 2.65
CA ILE A 160 -6.92 21.52 3.46
C ILE A 160 -6.09 20.93 4.56
N CYS A 161 -6.63 20.89 5.78
CA CYS A 161 -6.17 20.00 6.84
C CYS A 161 -7.15 18.84 6.94
N SER A 162 -6.69 17.63 6.73
CA SER A 162 -7.47 16.40 6.92
C SER A 162 -7.02 15.71 8.20
N VAL A 163 -7.98 15.35 9.04
CA VAL A 163 -7.75 14.69 10.32
C VAL A 163 -8.52 13.38 10.33
N ASP A 164 -7.79 12.31 10.59
CA ASP A 164 -8.33 10.97 10.88
C ASP A 164 -8.11 10.69 12.37
N PRO A 165 -9.15 10.89 13.22
CA PRO A 165 -9.01 10.75 14.65
C PRO A 165 -8.85 9.28 15.04
N SER A 166 -7.89 8.97 15.89
CA SER A 166 -7.84 7.67 16.53
C SER A 166 -9.02 7.50 17.48
N GLY A 167 -9.72 6.37 17.35
CA GLY A 167 -10.73 5.99 18.31
C GLY A 167 -10.11 5.55 19.66
N ARG A 168 -10.80 4.68 20.38
CA ARG A 168 -10.30 4.11 21.66
C ARG A 168 -9.27 2.98 21.48
N GLY A 169 -8.68 2.85 20.30
CA GLY A 169 -7.71 1.82 19.94
C GLY A 169 -6.26 2.21 20.24
N THR A 170 -5.35 1.44 19.65
CA THR A 170 -3.89 1.67 19.68
C THR A 170 -3.42 2.53 18.48
N ASP A 171 -4.34 2.91 17.61
CA ASP A 171 -4.04 3.68 16.41
C ASP A 171 -3.74 5.14 16.75
N GLU A 172 -3.02 5.80 15.88
CA GLU A 172 -2.63 7.20 16.04
C GLU A 172 -3.62 8.11 15.31
N THR A 173 -3.90 9.30 15.86
CA THR A 173 -4.60 10.35 15.13
C THR A 173 -3.69 10.85 14.01
N ALA A 174 -4.10 10.68 12.76
CA ALA A 174 -3.33 11.13 11.59
C ALA A 174 -3.83 12.50 11.10
N VAL A 175 -2.89 13.38 10.80
CA VAL A 175 -3.17 14.73 10.31
C VAL A 175 -2.36 15.01 9.06
N THR A 176 -3.03 15.43 7.99
CA THR A 176 -2.39 15.76 6.71
C THR A 176 -2.72 17.19 6.31
N TYR A 177 -1.68 17.98 6.05
CA TYR A 177 -1.81 19.32 5.47
C TYR A 177 -1.49 19.26 3.99
N MET A 178 -2.45 19.63 3.15
CA MET A 178 -2.31 19.55 1.70
C MET A 178 -2.93 20.74 1.00
N SER A 179 -2.40 21.14 -0.13
CA SER A 179 -2.94 22.17 -1.00
C SER A 179 -3.29 21.62 -2.36
N GLN A 180 -4.26 22.24 -3.04
CA GLN A 180 -4.71 21.83 -4.35
C GLN A 180 -4.40 22.90 -5.40
N ARG A 181 -3.92 22.49 -6.59
CA ARG A 181 -3.83 23.29 -7.79
C ARG A 181 -3.93 22.41 -9.03
N ASN A 182 -4.77 22.80 -9.98
CA ASN A 182 -4.90 22.15 -11.30
C ASN A 182 -5.09 20.61 -11.24
N GLY A 183 -5.86 20.12 -10.23
CA GLY A 183 -6.14 18.71 -10.05
C GLY A 183 -5.06 17.91 -9.32
N PHE A 184 -3.92 18.54 -8.98
CA PHE A 184 -2.89 17.93 -8.15
C PHE A 184 -3.08 18.29 -6.67
N LEU A 185 -2.79 17.32 -5.80
CA LEU A 185 -2.70 17.52 -4.35
C LEU A 185 -1.22 17.58 -3.95
N TYR A 186 -0.84 18.64 -3.27
CA TYR A 186 0.51 18.90 -2.77
C TYR A 186 0.52 18.71 -1.27
N VAL A 187 1.09 17.59 -0.80
CA VAL A 187 1.17 17.27 0.61
C VAL A 187 2.35 18.00 1.21
N HIS A 188 2.09 18.91 2.14
CA HIS A 188 3.12 19.70 2.84
C HIS A 188 3.68 18.97 4.04
N GLU A 189 2.81 18.32 4.83
CA GLU A 189 3.21 17.65 6.05
C GLU A 189 2.16 16.59 6.44
N VAL A 190 2.64 15.46 6.97
CA VAL A 190 1.82 14.43 7.60
C VAL A 190 2.34 14.25 9.02
N ARG A 191 1.44 14.20 10.00
CA ARG A 191 1.74 13.97 11.41
C ARG A 191 0.89 12.87 11.97
N ALA A 192 1.41 12.18 12.99
CA ALA A 192 0.68 11.19 13.77
C ALA A 192 0.81 11.50 15.27
N TYR A 193 -0.29 11.34 16.01
CA TYR A 193 -0.36 11.64 17.43
C TYR A 193 -0.93 10.45 18.20
N LYS A 194 -0.19 9.98 19.21
CA LYS A 194 -0.60 8.84 20.06
C LYS A 194 -1.65 9.20 21.11
N ASP A 195 -1.71 10.47 21.48
CA ASP A 195 -2.57 10.96 22.56
C ASP A 195 -3.98 11.34 22.09
N GLY A 196 -4.41 10.78 20.96
CA GLY A 196 -5.72 11.02 20.38
C GLY A 196 -5.95 12.50 20.06
N TYR A 197 -6.89 13.15 20.78
CA TYR A 197 -7.20 14.57 20.66
C TYR A 197 -7.02 15.32 22.01
N SER A 198 -5.89 15.06 22.67
CA SER A 198 -5.50 15.85 23.85
C SER A 198 -5.36 17.35 23.48
N ASP A 199 -5.46 18.23 24.49
CA ASP A 199 -5.30 19.68 24.29
C ASP A 199 -4.02 20.02 23.52
N GLN A 200 -2.93 19.30 23.77
CA GLN A 200 -1.65 19.51 23.07
C GLN A 200 -1.76 19.12 21.59
N THR A 201 -2.43 18.00 21.29
CA THR A 201 -2.67 17.56 19.91
C THR A 201 -3.53 18.59 19.16
N LEU A 202 -4.62 19.05 19.77
CA LEU A 202 -5.50 20.08 19.19
C LEU A 202 -4.74 21.37 18.91
N LEU A 203 -3.96 21.86 19.87
CA LEU A 203 -3.11 23.05 19.69
C LEU A 203 -2.10 22.89 18.57
N ASP A 204 -1.49 21.72 18.42
CA ASP A 204 -0.52 21.45 17.37
C ASP A 204 -1.20 21.37 15.98
N ILE A 205 -2.42 20.84 15.90
CA ILE A 205 -3.23 20.87 14.68
C ILE A 205 -3.53 22.30 14.29
N LEU A 206 -4.00 23.13 15.23
CA LEU A 206 -4.29 24.55 14.97
C LEU A 206 -3.05 25.36 14.55
N ARG A 207 -1.89 25.08 15.17
CA ARG A 207 -0.61 25.69 14.75
C ARG A 207 -0.25 25.30 13.32
N GLY A 208 -0.45 24.03 12.94
CA GLY A 208 -0.27 23.56 11.57
C GLY A 208 -1.22 24.23 10.60
N CYS A 209 -2.50 24.36 10.95
CA CYS A 209 -3.50 25.06 10.16
C CYS A 209 -3.07 26.51 9.90
N LYS A 210 -2.57 27.21 10.94
CA LYS A 210 -2.06 28.56 10.80
C LYS A 210 -0.80 28.64 9.96
N LYS A 211 0.14 27.71 10.15
CA LYS A 211 1.41 27.61 9.40
C LYS A 211 1.19 27.50 7.90
N PHE A 212 0.22 26.68 7.48
CA PHE A 212 -0.06 26.41 6.07
C PHE A 212 -1.22 27.24 5.49
N ASN A 213 -1.77 28.19 6.24
CA ASN A 213 -2.92 29.00 5.82
C ASN A 213 -4.12 28.12 5.37
N VAL A 214 -4.45 27.13 6.18
CA VAL A 214 -5.55 26.19 5.92
C VAL A 214 -6.87 26.95 5.77
N THR A 215 -7.56 26.69 4.68
CA THR A 215 -8.88 27.29 4.36
C THR A 215 -10.03 26.35 4.68
N LYS A 216 -9.74 25.04 4.82
CA LYS A 216 -10.73 24.01 5.08
C LYS A 216 -10.18 22.93 6.00
N LEU A 217 -10.92 22.64 7.07
CA LEU A 217 -10.67 21.54 7.98
C LEU A 217 -11.67 20.40 7.68
N VAL A 218 -11.16 19.19 7.48
CA VAL A 218 -11.94 17.96 7.24
C VAL A 218 -11.59 16.98 8.34
N ILE A 219 -12.57 16.52 9.10
CA ILE A 219 -12.39 15.56 10.19
C ILE A 219 -13.27 14.36 9.90
N GLU A 220 -12.71 13.14 9.96
CA GLU A 220 -13.49 11.92 9.88
C GLU A 220 -14.35 11.76 11.14
N THR A 221 -15.67 11.56 10.95
CA THR A 221 -16.64 11.58 12.07
C THR A 221 -16.94 10.21 12.67
N ASN A 222 -16.43 9.11 12.10
CA ASN A 222 -16.71 7.75 12.60
C ASN A 222 -16.38 7.55 14.07
N PHE A 223 -15.31 8.23 14.56
CA PHE A 223 -14.88 8.24 15.96
C PHE A 223 -14.52 9.65 16.45
N GLY A 224 -14.73 10.66 15.62
CA GLY A 224 -14.24 12.02 15.82
C GLY A 224 -15.25 13.01 16.40
N ASP A 225 -16.44 12.58 16.82
CA ASP A 225 -17.49 13.50 17.34
C ASP A 225 -16.97 14.38 18.49
N GLY A 226 -16.15 13.82 19.39
CA GLY A 226 -15.53 14.57 20.47
C GLY A 226 -14.50 15.59 19.97
N MET A 227 -13.69 15.24 18.98
CA MET A 227 -12.69 16.14 18.40
C MET A 227 -13.33 17.31 17.65
N VAL A 228 -14.43 17.07 16.92
CA VAL A 228 -15.17 18.13 16.21
C VAL A 228 -15.73 19.17 17.17
N ALA A 229 -16.13 18.73 18.38
CA ALA A 229 -16.66 19.63 19.40
C ALA A 229 -15.58 20.51 20.08
N GLU A 230 -14.30 20.06 20.08
CA GLU A 230 -13.18 20.72 20.75
C GLU A 230 -12.34 21.59 19.81
N LEU A 231 -12.36 21.34 18.49
CA LEU A 231 -11.68 22.14 17.48
C LEU A 231 -12.54 23.29 16.93
#